data_3b7513b13fa23c666385a3c14bad44e2
#
_entry.id   3b7513b13fa23c666385a3c14bad44e2
#
_cell.length_a   1.000
_cell.length_b   1.000
_cell.length_c   1.000
_cell.angle_alpha   90.00
_cell.angle_beta   90.00
_cell.angle_gamma   90.00
#
_symmetry.space_group_name_H-M   'P 1'
#
loop_
_entity.id
_entity.type
_entity.pdbx_description
1 polymer ?
#
loop_
_entity_poly.entity_id
_entity_poly.type
_entity_poly.pdbx_seq_one_letter_code
_entity_poly.pdbx_strand_id
1 'polypeptide(L)'
;GMLHFPSNFDPNKKYPLILANYGGPATNAFRETFTMPNPLTEYGFLIANIDGRNVKGRGKELLDQLYGNLCIVEMDDFAEGIKSLYDRPYFDKDHVGVYGTSYGGTTAAASLLRFPNTYHAAVANSAVTDWRNYDTIYTERFMNLITNNKIGYDASNLMNYAKDLQGELMIYFGTSDNNVHPSNSLQLIKALQNARKSFEVQVGPDRGHTAMNRERMMGFFIEHLVLDN
;
A
#
# COMPACT_ATOMS: atom_id res chain seq x y z
N GLY A 1 -0.31 -13.77 -8.93
CA GLY A 1 -1.04 -12.51 -8.98
C GLY A 1 -2.07 -12.47 -10.09
N MET A 2 -2.81 -11.40 -10.15
CA MET A 2 -3.83 -11.15 -11.17
C MET A 2 -3.68 -9.73 -11.70
N LEU A 3 -3.85 -9.57 -13.00
CA LEU A 3 -3.85 -8.27 -13.67
C LEU A 3 -5.20 -8.07 -14.35
N HIS A 4 -5.87 -6.98 -14.05
CA HIS A 4 -7.13 -6.58 -14.66
C HIS A 4 -6.87 -5.49 -15.71
N PHE A 5 -7.58 -5.60 -16.81
CA PHE A 5 -7.47 -4.70 -17.96
C PHE A 5 -8.76 -3.89 -18.13
N PRO A 6 -8.70 -2.67 -18.66
CA PRO A 6 -9.90 -1.92 -19.04
C PRO A 6 -10.65 -2.61 -20.17
N SER A 7 -11.97 -2.38 -20.27
CA SER A 7 -12.83 -3.01 -21.28
C SER A 7 -12.41 -2.67 -22.72
N ASN A 8 -11.78 -1.53 -22.94
CA ASN A 8 -11.28 -1.04 -24.23
C ASN A 8 -9.75 -1.20 -24.37
N PHE A 9 -9.16 -2.21 -23.71
CA PHE A 9 -7.72 -2.46 -23.72
C PHE A 9 -7.15 -2.58 -25.14
N ASP A 10 -6.09 -1.82 -25.41
CA ASP A 10 -5.32 -1.88 -26.66
C ASP A 10 -3.86 -2.26 -26.32
N PRO A 11 -3.37 -3.44 -26.77
CA PRO A 11 -2.03 -3.92 -26.45
C PRO A 11 -0.89 -3.03 -27.00
N ASN A 12 -1.21 -2.09 -27.90
CA ASN A 12 -0.25 -1.16 -28.49
C ASN A 12 -0.13 0.18 -27.69
N LYS A 13 -0.95 0.35 -26.65
CA LYS A 13 -0.91 1.52 -25.76
C LYS A 13 -0.26 1.15 -24.45
N LYS A 14 0.38 2.13 -23.82
CA LYS A 14 0.86 2.01 -22.46
C LYS A 14 -0.20 2.49 -21.47
N TYR A 15 -0.29 1.80 -20.36
CA TYR A 15 -1.24 2.06 -19.29
C TYR A 15 -0.51 2.21 -17.96
N PRO A 16 -0.82 3.24 -17.17
CA PRO A 16 -0.41 3.30 -15.78
C PRO A 16 -1.04 2.15 -15.00
N LEU A 17 -0.40 1.74 -13.91
CA LEU A 17 -0.84 0.61 -13.10
C LEU A 17 -1.09 1.04 -11.66
N ILE A 18 -2.12 0.48 -11.05
CA ILE A 18 -2.36 0.61 -9.61
C ILE A 18 -2.31 -0.77 -8.96
N LEU A 19 -1.43 -0.94 -7.97
CA LEU A 19 -1.42 -2.10 -7.09
C LEU A 19 -2.51 -1.96 -6.03
N ALA A 20 -3.43 -2.92 -5.99
CA ALA A 20 -4.56 -2.97 -5.06
C ALA A 20 -4.36 -4.15 -4.09
N ASN A 21 -3.52 -3.97 -3.08
CA ASN A 21 -3.18 -5.04 -2.14
C ASN A 21 -3.53 -4.67 -0.69
N TYR A 22 -3.96 -5.69 0.07
CA TYR A 22 -4.02 -5.60 1.53
C TYR A 22 -2.64 -5.87 2.15
N GLY A 23 -2.02 -6.99 1.83
CA GLY A 23 -0.66 -7.35 2.22
C GLY A 23 -0.50 -7.98 3.61
N GLY A 24 -1.52 -7.93 4.46
CA GLY A 24 -1.43 -8.49 5.82
C GLY A 24 -1.22 -10.01 5.86
N PRO A 25 -0.73 -10.55 6.99
CA PRO A 25 -0.46 -11.98 7.16
C PRO A 25 -1.67 -12.87 6.85
N ALA A 26 -1.44 -13.97 6.15
CA ALA A 26 -2.43 -14.96 5.76
C ALA A 26 -3.59 -14.41 4.91
N THR A 27 -3.38 -13.31 4.19
CA THR A 27 -4.34 -12.75 3.25
C THR A 27 -3.89 -12.97 1.81
N ASN A 28 -4.81 -13.48 0.97
CA ASN A 28 -4.58 -13.68 -0.46
C ASN A 28 -5.23 -12.56 -1.24
N ALA A 29 -4.48 -11.89 -2.08
CA ALA A 29 -4.97 -10.90 -3.04
C ALA A 29 -5.56 -11.58 -4.29
N PHE A 30 -5.07 -12.77 -4.61
CA PHE A 30 -5.51 -13.59 -5.75
C PHE A 30 -6.28 -14.82 -5.27
N ARG A 31 -7.30 -15.23 -6.06
CA ARG A 31 -8.06 -16.48 -5.87
C ARG A 31 -8.18 -17.20 -7.21
N GLU A 32 -8.07 -18.53 -7.21
CA GLU A 32 -8.25 -19.39 -8.38
C GLU A 32 -9.75 -19.62 -8.73
N THR A 33 -10.53 -18.55 -8.66
CA THR A 33 -11.95 -18.56 -9.02
C THR A 33 -12.20 -17.37 -9.93
N PHE A 34 -13.24 -17.49 -10.78
CA PHE A 34 -13.65 -16.36 -11.61
C PHE A 34 -13.95 -15.14 -10.72
N THR A 35 -13.37 -14.01 -11.07
CA THR A 35 -13.66 -12.71 -10.47
C THR A 35 -14.04 -11.73 -11.58
N MET A 36 -15.03 -10.89 -11.29
CA MET A 36 -15.36 -9.78 -12.18
C MET A 36 -14.14 -8.85 -12.34
N PRO A 37 -13.93 -8.26 -13.52
CA PRO A 37 -12.92 -7.23 -13.69
C PRO A 37 -13.09 -6.12 -12.65
N ASN A 38 -11.96 -5.59 -12.17
CA ASN A 38 -12.00 -4.49 -11.22
C ASN A 38 -12.50 -3.22 -11.94
N PRO A 39 -13.60 -2.59 -11.48
CA PRO A 39 -14.17 -1.43 -12.18
C PRO A 39 -13.26 -0.20 -12.21
N LEU A 40 -12.20 -0.16 -11.41
CA LEU A 40 -11.21 0.92 -11.46
C LEU A 40 -10.40 0.91 -12.77
N THR A 41 -10.39 -0.20 -13.50
CA THR A 41 -9.75 -0.26 -14.82
C THR A 41 -10.41 0.69 -15.82
N GLU A 42 -11.71 0.99 -15.66
CA GLU A 42 -12.45 1.89 -16.56
C GLU A 42 -12.00 3.36 -16.45
N TYR A 43 -11.18 3.70 -15.47
CA TYR A 43 -10.47 4.98 -15.40
C TYR A 43 -9.17 5.02 -16.25
N GLY A 44 -8.89 3.95 -16.99
CA GLY A 44 -7.71 3.87 -17.87
C GLY A 44 -6.46 3.29 -17.22
N PHE A 45 -6.59 2.59 -16.11
CA PHE A 45 -5.50 1.93 -15.39
C PHE A 45 -5.50 0.42 -15.56
N LEU A 46 -4.33 -0.19 -15.50
CA LEU A 46 -4.20 -1.60 -15.12
C LEU A 46 -4.34 -1.71 -13.61
N ILE A 47 -5.06 -2.72 -13.12
CA ILE A 47 -5.14 -2.98 -11.67
C ILE A 47 -4.48 -4.33 -11.39
N ALA A 48 -3.45 -4.31 -10.55
CA ALA A 48 -2.73 -5.52 -10.15
C ALA A 48 -3.10 -5.94 -8.73
N ASN A 49 -3.21 -7.25 -8.52
CA ASN A 49 -3.25 -7.90 -7.21
C ASN A 49 -2.11 -8.92 -7.17
N ILE A 50 -1.21 -8.81 -6.21
CA ILE A 50 -0.01 -9.64 -6.13
C ILE A 50 0.01 -10.37 -4.79
N ASP A 51 0.19 -11.68 -4.84
CA ASP A 51 0.45 -12.53 -3.68
C ASP A 51 1.96 -12.63 -3.43
N GLY A 52 2.38 -12.21 -2.25
CA GLY A 52 3.74 -12.41 -1.76
C GLY A 52 3.84 -13.61 -0.82
N ARG A 53 4.86 -13.64 0.02
CA ARG A 53 5.05 -14.64 1.11
C ARG A 53 3.98 -14.58 2.20
N ASN A 54 3.27 -13.47 2.29
CA ASN A 54 2.24 -13.21 3.29
C ASN A 54 0.99 -14.10 3.19
N VAL A 55 0.82 -14.84 2.08
CA VAL A 55 -0.42 -15.56 1.77
C VAL A 55 -0.52 -16.89 2.52
N LYS A 56 -1.75 -17.30 2.79
CA LYS A 56 -2.03 -18.65 3.29
C LYS A 56 -2.05 -19.69 2.16
N GLY A 57 -1.82 -20.94 2.51
CA GLY A 57 -1.96 -22.08 1.58
C GLY A 57 -0.69 -22.40 0.78
N ARG A 58 0.40 -21.64 0.95
CA ARG A 58 1.69 -21.87 0.28
C ARG A 58 2.78 -22.44 1.19
N GLY A 59 2.39 -22.92 2.36
CA GLY A 59 3.28 -23.51 3.34
C GLY A 59 3.66 -22.55 4.46
N LYS A 60 3.95 -23.15 5.63
CA LYS A 60 4.28 -22.43 6.85
C LYS A 60 5.60 -21.67 6.72
N GLU A 61 6.59 -22.25 6.07
CA GLU A 61 7.92 -21.68 5.90
C GLU A 61 7.91 -20.30 5.25
N LEU A 62 7.04 -20.09 4.25
CA LEU A 62 6.89 -18.77 3.61
C LEU A 62 6.21 -17.78 4.55
N LEU A 63 5.10 -18.17 5.18
CA LEU A 63 4.33 -17.28 6.05
C LEU A 63 5.11 -16.88 7.31
N ASP A 64 5.91 -17.78 7.85
CA ASP A 64 6.72 -17.53 9.05
C ASP A 64 7.80 -16.44 8.83
N GLN A 65 8.18 -16.15 7.58
CA GLN A 65 9.13 -15.08 7.28
C GLN A 65 8.58 -13.68 7.63
N LEU A 66 7.25 -13.55 7.74
CA LEU A 66 6.63 -12.31 8.21
C LEU A 66 6.71 -12.15 9.72
N TYR A 67 6.91 -13.25 10.47
CA TYR A 67 6.98 -13.16 11.92
C TYR A 67 8.19 -12.30 12.35
N GLY A 68 7.90 -11.25 13.07
CA GLY A 68 8.88 -10.24 13.47
C GLY A 68 9.21 -9.20 12.37
N ASN A 69 8.64 -9.33 11.16
CA ASN A 69 9.02 -8.57 9.97
C ASN A 69 7.82 -8.00 9.20
N LEU A 70 6.73 -7.66 9.88
CA LEU A 70 5.56 -7.07 9.22
C LEU A 70 5.94 -5.81 8.45
N CYS A 71 5.37 -5.64 7.27
CA CYS A 71 5.60 -4.50 6.39
C CYS A 71 7.06 -4.39 5.88
N ILE A 72 7.76 -5.52 5.81
CA ILE A 72 9.15 -5.60 5.32
C ILE A 72 9.22 -6.57 4.14
N VAL A 73 9.12 -7.87 4.40
CA VAL A 73 9.38 -8.90 3.38
C VAL A 73 8.31 -8.97 2.29
N GLU A 74 7.04 -8.74 2.64
CA GLU A 74 5.95 -8.72 1.67
C GLU A 74 6.01 -7.47 0.78
N MET A 75 6.57 -6.37 1.27
CA MET A 75 6.80 -5.18 0.43
C MET A 75 7.85 -5.44 -0.64
N ASP A 76 8.91 -6.18 -0.31
CA ASP A 76 9.92 -6.61 -1.27
C ASP A 76 9.28 -7.49 -2.36
N ASP A 77 8.42 -8.44 -1.96
CA ASP A 77 7.71 -9.33 -2.89
C ASP A 77 6.78 -8.55 -3.85
N PHE A 78 6.08 -7.55 -3.34
CA PHE A 78 5.18 -6.72 -4.18
C PHE A 78 5.98 -5.87 -5.16
N ALA A 79 7.09 -5.29 -4.74
CA ALA A 79 7.96 -4.52 -5.63
C ALA A 79 8.54 -5.41 -6.74
N GLU A 80 9.04 -6.61 -6.42
CA GLU A 80 9.52 -7.57 -7.41
C GLU A 80 8.39 -8.05 -8.34
N GLY A 81 7.18 -8.24 -7.80
CA GLY A 81 5.99 -8.56 -8.61
C GLY A 81 5.68 -7.48 -9.64
N ILE A 82 5.75 -6.20 -9.28
CA ILE A 82 5.59 -5.08 -10.24
C ILE A 82 6.72 -5.08 -11.27
N LYS A 83 7.97 -5.24 -10.84
CA LYS A 83 9.14 -5.28 -11.76
C LYS A 83 9.04 -6.43 -12.77
N SER A 84 8.42 -7.55 -12.42
CA SER A 84 8.18 -8.66 -13.35
C SER A 84 7.29 -8.32 -14.56
N LEU A 85 6.61 -7.17 -14.50
CA LEU A 85 5.78 -6.66 -15.59
C LEU A 85 6.54 -5.70 -16.53
N TYR A 86 7.77 -5.30 -16.22
CA TYR A 86 8.51 -4.24 -16.94
C TYR A 86 8.71 -4.54 -18.43
N ASP A 87 8.81 -5.82 -18.80
CA ASP A 87 8.95 -6.24 -20.21
C ASP A 87 7.62 -6.27 -20.98
N ARG A 88 6.50 -5.94 -20.33
CA ARG A 88 5.20 -5.91 -21.01
C ARG A 88 5.05 -4.61 -21.80
N PRO A 89 4.81 -4.65 -23.11
CA PRO A 89 4.80 -3.46 -23.97
C PRO A 89 3.69 -2.46 -23.60
N TYR A 90 2.61 -2.95 -22.99
CA TYR A 90 1.45 -2.16 -22.57
C TYR A 90 1.57 -1.59 -21.14
N PHE A 91 2.64 -1.90 -20.42
CA PHE A 91 2.82 -1.42 -19.05
C PHE A 91 3.68 -0.15 -19.03
N ASP A 92 3.14 0.89 -18.40
CA ASP A 92 3.88 2.13 -18.13
C ASP A 92 4.54 2.03 -16.75
N LYS A 93 5.81 1.63 -16.74
CA LYS A 93 6.58 1.42 -15.51
C LYS A 93 6.90 2.70 -14.72
N ASP A 94 6.79 3.85 -15.39
CA ASP A 94 7.09 5.15 -14.81
C ASP A 94 5.84 5.81 -14.17
N HIS A 95 4.67 5.12 -14.26
CA HIS A 95 3.39 5.56 -13.71
C HIS A 95 2.72 4.44 -12.91
N VAL A 96 3.26 4.13 -11.73
CA VAL A 96 2.77 3.05 -10.86
C VAL A 96 2.24 3.63 -9.56
N GLY A 97 0.96 3.39 -9.29
CA GLY A 97 0.29 3.71 -8.04
C GLY A 97 0.10 2.53 -7.12
N VAL A 98 -0.22 2.81 -5.87
CA VAL A 98 -0.60 1.79 -4.88
C VAL A 98 -1.63 2.36 -3.91
N TYR A 99 -2.67 1.58 -3.58
CA TYR A 99 -3.63 1.98 -2.54
C TYR A 99 -4.06 0.82 -1.67
N GLY A 100 -4.54 1.17 -0.50
CA GLY A 100 -5.19 0.23 0.39
C GLY A 100 -5.69 0.88 1.68
N THR A 101 -6.34 0.08 2.52
CA THR A 101 -6.91 0.51 3.79
C THR A 101 -6.38 -0.38 4.91
N SER A 102 -6.18 0.18 6.12
CA SER A 102 -5.67 -0.57 7.26
C SER A 102 -4.25 -1.09 6.99
N TYR A 103 -3.99 -2.38 7.11
CA TYR A 103 -2.72 -2.95 6.64
C TYR A 103 -2.44 -2.59 5.18
N GLY A 104 -3.46 -2.56 4.32
CA GLY A 104 -3.32 -2.11 2.93
C GLY A 104 -2.90 -0.65 2.81
N GLY A 105 -3.32 0.22 3.73
CA GLY A 105 -2.85 1.58 3.84
C GLY A 105 -1.37 1.64 4.26
N THR A 106 -0.96 0.77 5.19
CA THR A 106 0.44 0.57 5.57
C THR A 106 1.25 0.08 4.36
N THR A 107 0.72 -0.91 3.62
CA THR A 107 1.32 -1.39 2.37
C THR A 107 1.52 -0.26 1.37
N ALA A 108 0.51 0.59 1.17
CA ALA A 108 0.59 1.70 0.22
C ALA A 108 1.68 2.71 0.61
N ALA A 109 1.66 3.19 1.86
CA ALA A 109 2.66 4.13 2.34
C ALA A 109 4.07 3.52 2.34
N ALA A 110 4.24 2.29 2.83
CA ALA A 110 5.53 1.60 2.87
C ALA A 110 6.11 1.36 1.47
N SER A 111 5.27 0.96 0.50
CA SER A 111 5.69 0.75 -0.89
C SER A 111 6.28 2.01 -1.49
N LEU A 112 5.57 3.15 -1.37
CA LEU A 112 6.05 4.43 -1.90
C LEU A 112 7.32 4.92 -1.19
N LEU A 113 7.37 4.84 0.14
CA LEU A 113 8.49 5.35 0.93
C LEU A 113 9.77 4.50 0.78
N ARG A 114 9.63 3.18 0.58
CA ARG A 114 10.77 2.27 0.50
C ARG A 114 11.23 1.97 -0.93
N PHE A 115 10.35 2.10 -1.92
CA PHE A 115 10.64 1.77 -3.32
C PHE A 115 10.30 2.92 -4.29
N PRO A 116 10.96 4.09 -4.12
CA PRO A 116 10.63 5.30 -4.90
C PRO A 116 10.88 5.15 -6.40
N ASN A 117 11.69 4.16 -6.83
CA ASN A 117 11.92 3.86 -8.24
C ASN A 117 10.90 2.86 -8.83
N THR A 118 9.94 2.40 -8.03
CA THR A 118 8.92 1.43 -8.45
C THR A 118 7.51 2.01 -8.31
N TYR A 119 7.27 2.82 -7.28
CA TYR A 119 5.97 3.43 -7.00
C TYR A 119 6.09 4.95 -7.05
N HIS A 120 5.13 5.59 -7.72
CA HIS A 120 5.13 7.03 -8.00
C HIS A 120 4.01 7.78 -7.29
N ALA A 121 2.90 7.10 -6.98
CA ALA A 121 1.80 7.66 -6.20
C ALA A 121 1.21 6.63 -5.22
N ALA A 122 0.80 7.07 -4.03
CA ALA A 122 0.16 6.19 -3.05
C ALA A 122 -1.01 6.84 -2.34
N VAL A 123 -2.07 6.05 -2.11
CA VAL A 123 -3.19 6.44 -1.25
C VAL A 123 -3.25 5.51 -0.05
N ALA A 124 -2.88 6.04 1.11
CA ALA A 124 -2.82 5.32 2.38
C ALA A 124 -4.04 5.65 3.25
N ASN A 125 -5.02 4.73 3.30
CA ASN A 125 -6.21 4.92 4.12
C ASN A 125 -6.06 4.24 5.47
N SER A 126 -6.28 4.95 6.57
CA SER A 126 -6.31 4.42 7.95
C SER A 126 -5.13 3.47 8.22
N ALA A 127 -3.91 3.90 7.88
CA ALA A 127 -2.71 3.08 7.91
C ALA A 127 -2.13 2.93 9.32
N VAL A 128 -1.66 1.73 9.68
CA VAL A 128 -0.75 1.55 10.81
C VAL A 128 0.64 2.00 10.38
N THR A 129 1.16 3.05 10.96
CA THR A 129 2.46 3.64 10.58
C THR A 129 3.60 3.26 11.51
N ASP A 130 3.25 2.79 12.70
CA ASP A 130 4.15 2.16 13.67
C ASP A 130 3.38 1.11 14.47
N TRP A 131 3.85 -0.12 14.46
CA TRP A 131 3.21 -1.23 15.17
C TRP A 131 3.15 -1.05 16.69
N ARG A 132 3.92 -0.12 17.27
CA ARG A 132 3.82 0.29 18.67
C ARG A 132 2.50 1.01 18.99
N ASN A 133 1.82 1.53 17.96
CA ASN A 133 0.56 2.27 18.05
C ASN A 133 -0.66 1.41 17.69
N TYR A 134 -0.49 0.08 17.57
CA TYR A 134 -1.59 -0.82 17.27
C TYR A 134 -1.82 -1.78 18.44
N ASP A 135 -2.98 -2.49 18.43
CA ASP A 135 -3.34 -3.39 19.53
C ASP A 135 -2.32 -4.53 19.74
N THR A 136 -2.17 -4.94 21.01
CA THR A 136 -1.17 -5.94 21.39
C THR A 136 -1.53 -7.35 20.92
N ILE A 137 -2.83 -7.67 20.83
CA ILE A 137 -3.30 -9.00 20.41
C ILE A 137 -2.82 -9.31 19.00
N TYR A 138 -2.95 -8.34 18.09
CA TYR A 138 -2.47 -8.48 16.71
C TYR A 138 -0.95 -8.30 16.65
N THR A 139 -0.46 -7.21 17.20
CA THR A 139 0.93 -6.81 17.03
C THR A 139 1.89 -7.81 17.65
N GLU A 140 1.70 -8.18 18.92
CA GLU A 140 2.60 -9.13 19.59
C GLU A 140 2.53 -10.54 19.00
N ARG A 141 1.36 -10.92 18.46
CA ARG A 141 1.21 -12.19 17.74
C ARG A 141 2.14 -12.29 16.54
N PHE A 142 2.33 -11.21 15.79
CA PHE A 142 3.10 -11.22 14.55
C PHE A 142 4.48 -10.60 14.67
N MET A 143 4.70 -9.72 15.65
CA MET A 143 5.95 -8.99 15.83
C MET A 143 6.70 -9.41 17.11
N ASN A 144 6.13 -10.29 17.95
CA ASN A 144 6.62 -10.56 19.30
C ASN A 144 6.57 -9.30 20.20
N LEU A 145 7.02 -9.42 21.45
CA LEU A 145 7.18 -8.27 22.34
C LEU A 145 8.23 -7.30 21.80
N ILE A 146 8.01 -6.01 21.98
CA ILE A 146 8.96 -4.98 21.54
C ILE A 146 10.37 -5.16 22.16
N THR A 147 10.43 -5.65 23.40
CA THR A 147 11.70 -5.96 24.09
C THR A 147 12.48 -7.08 23.40
N ASN A 148 11.79 -7.99 22.73
CA ASN A 148 12.39 -9.14 22.06
C ASN A 148 12.66 -8.91 20.57
N ASN A 149 12.00 -7.91 19.95
CA ASN A 149 12.09 -7.64 18.52
C ASN A 149 12.18 -6.14 18.18
N LYS A 150 12.95 -5.38 18.94
CA LYS A 150 13.14 -3.94 18.68
C LYS A 150 13.53 -3.64 17.24
N ILE A 151 14.37 -4.49 16.63
CA ILE A 151 14.86 -4.31 15.25
C ILE A 151 13.70 -4.37 14.25
N GLY A 152 12.78 -5.34 14.37
CA GLY A 152 11.62 -5.45 13.48
C GLY A 152 10.66 -4.27 13.63
N TYR A 153 10.40 -3.83 14.86
CA TYR A 153 9.58 -2.63 15.11
C TYR A 153 10.21 -1.36 14.53
N ASP A 154 11.52 -1.21 14.64
CA ASP A 154 12.22 -0.04 14.09
C ASP A 154 12.24 -0.09 12.55
N ALA A 155 12.44 -1.26 11.95
CA ALA A 155 12.47 -1.44 10.51
C ALA A 155 11.10 -1.25 9.85
N SER A 156 10.02 -1.56 10.54
CA SER A 156 8.64 -1.39 10.05
C SER A 156 8.04 -0.02 10.36
N ASN A 157 8.74 0.84 11.10
CA ASN A 157 8.29 2.19 11.43
C ASN A 157 8.42 3.12 10.23
N LEU A 158 7.30 3.54 9.65
CA LEU A 158 7.26 4.35 8.43
C LEU A 158 7.85 5.76 8.61
N MET A 159 7.85 6.31 9.82
CA MET A 159 8.47 7.61 10.08
C MET A 159 9.98 7.61 9.77
N ASN A 160 10.66 6.48 9.87
CA ASN A 160 12.09 6.35 9.55
C ASN A 160 12.38 6.57 8.05
N TYR A 161 11.38 6.37 7.19
CA TYR A 161 11.47 6.52 5.73
C TYR A 161 10.85 7.82 5.21
N ALA A 162 10.31 8.67 6.07
CA ALA A 162 9.62 9.91 5.66
C ALA A 162 10.51 10.83 4.82
N LYS A 163 11.81 10.88 5.09
CA LYS A 163 12.80 11.66 4.32
C LYS A 163 13.01 11.16 2.89
N ASP A 164 12.69 9.90 2.64
CA ASP A 164 12.94 9.20 1.37
C ASP A 164 11.75 9.31 0.40
N LEU A 165 10.65 9.97 0.79
CA LEU A 165 9.51 10.21 -0.08
C LEU A 165 9.94 10.98 -1.35
N GLN A 166 9.65 10.43 -2.52
CA GLN A 166 9.96 11.03 -3.83
C GLN A 166 8.71 11.18 -4.72
N GLY A 167 7.71 10.33 -4.54
CA GLY A 167 6.45 10.39 -5.28
C GLY A 167 5.34 11.09 -4.48
N GLU A 168 4.11 10.98 -4.98
CA GLU A 168 2.94 11.65 -4.46
C GLU A 168 2.21 10.78 -3.43
N LEU A 169 2.00 11.31 -2.24
CA LEU A 169 1.36 10.59 -1.14
C LEU A 169 0.09 11.29 -0.69
N MET A 170 -1.02 10.57 -0.71
CA MET A 170 -2.24 10.98 -0.03
C MET A 170 -2.49 10.12 1.22
N ILE A 171 -2.68 10.77 2.36
CA ILE A 171 -3.01 10.15 3.64
C ILE A 171 -4.47 10.44 3.96
N TYR A 172 -5.25 9.38 4.23
CA TYR A 172 -6.61 9.52 4.74
C TYR A 172 -6.76 8.81 6.08
N PHE A 173 -7.51 9.44 6.99
CA PHE A 173 -7.93 8.82 8.25
C PHE A 173 -9.26 9.39 8.75
N GLY A 174 -10.03 8.55 9.45
CA GLY A 174 -11.25 8.98 10.14
C GLY A 174 -10.94 9.48 11.54
N THR A 175 -11.56 10.58 11.98
CA THR A 175 -11.31 11.15 13.33
C THR A 175 -11.84 10.29 14.47
N SER A 176 -12.82 9.43 14.19
CA SER A 176 -13.41 8.47 15.13
C SER A 176 -12.95 7.02 14.90
N ASP A 177 -11.79 6.83 14.24
CA ASP A 177 -11.23 5.49 14.03
C ASP A 177 -10.75 4.91 15.38
N ASN A 178 -11.46 3.89 15.85
CA ASN A 178 -11.19 3.18 17.11
C ASN A 178 -10.44 1.85 16.88
N ASN A 179 -10.10 1.53 15.64
CA ASN A 179 -9.27 0.38 15.28
C ASN A 179 -7.81 0.85 15.06
N VAL A 180 -7.57 1.64 14.02
CA VAL A 180 -6.27 2.28 13.80
C VAL A 180 -6.38 3.74 14.23
N HIS A 181 -5.97 4.02 15.45
CA HIS A 181 -6.10 5.35 16.03
C HIS A 181 -5.45 6.42 15.15
N PRO A 182 -6.09 7.61 14.99
CA PRO A 182 -5.60 8.71 14.15
C PRO A 182 -4.15 9.16 14.43
N SER A 183 -3.65 8.89 15.64
CA SER A 183 -2.24 9.16 15.99
C SER A 183 -1.23 8.52 15.02
N ASN A 184 -1.55 7.38 14.41
CA ASN A 184 -0.72 6.77 13.39
C ASN A 184 -0.49 7.73 12.21
N SER A 185 -1.59 8.24 11.63
CA SER A 185 -1.52 9.19 10.51
C SER A 185 -0.86 10.51 10.94
N LEU A 186 -1.20 11.04 12.12
CA LEU A 186 -0.65 12.30 12.63
C LEU A 186 0.87 12.22 12.87
N GLN A 187 1.39 11.07 13.32
CA GLN A 187 2.83 10.87 13.49
C GLN A 187 3.56 10.83 12.14
N LEU A 188 3.00 10.16 11.14
CA LEU A 188 3.58 10.14 9.79
C LEU A 188 3.54 11.54 9.16
N ILE A 189 2.43 12.26 9.27
CA ILE A 189 2.30 13.66 8.83
C ILE A 189 3.40 14.52 9.45
N LYS A 190 3.59 14.43 10.78
CA LYS A 190 4.65 15.17 11.48
C LYS A 190 6.04 14.81 10.96
N ALA A 191 6.32 13.54 10.72
CA ALA A 191 7.61 13.09 10.20
C ALA A 191 7.87 13.63 8.78
N LEU A 192 6.87 13.61 7.89
CA LEU A 192 6.94 14.17 6.54
C LEU A 192 7.16 15.68 6.55
N GLN A 193 6.43 16.41 7.40
CA GLN A 193 6.62 17.87 7.58
C GLN A 193 8.04 18.20 8.07
N ASN A 194 8.54 17.47 9.05
CA ASN A 194 9.92 17.64 9.56
C ASN A 194 10.96 17.34 8.46
N ALA A 195 10.67 16.40 7.56
CA ALA A 195 11.49 16.08 6.40
C ALA A 195 11.29 17.06 5.22
N ARG A 196 10.41 18.07 5.36
CA ARG A 196 10.07 19.07 4.32
C ARG A 196 9.55 18.43 3.03
N LYS A 197 8.76 17.37 3.16
CA LYS A 197 8.13 16.68 2.02
C LYS A 197 6.74 17.26 1.75
N SER A 198 6.38 17.30 0.46
CA SER A 198 5.01 17.60 0.02
C SER A 198 4.17 16.33 0.07
N PHE A 199 2.93 16.44 0.47
CA PHE A 199 1.95 15.34 0.48
C PHE A 199 0.55 15.90 0.69
N GLU A 200 -0.47 15.11 0.40
CA GLU A 200 -1.86 15.47 0.62
C GLU A 200 -2.45 14.77 1.84
N VAL A 201 -3.40 15.44 2.49
CA VAL A 201 -4.15 14.88 3.63
C VAL A 201 -5.63 15.10 3.42
N GLN A 202 -6.40 14.04 3.54
CA GLN A 202 -7.85 14.13 3.64
C GLN A 202 -8.31 13.52 4.96
N VAL A 203 -9.01 14.31 5.75
CA VAL A 203 -9.59 13.87 7.02
C VAL A 203 -11.05 13.48 6.80
N GLY A 204 -11.48 12.40 7.43
CA GLY A 204 -12.87 11.98 7.51
C GLY A 204 -13.47 12.38 8.88
N PRO A 205 -14.10 13.56 9.03
CA PRO A 205 -14.72 13.95 10.29
C PRO A 205 -15.78 12.94 10.70
N ASP A 206 -15.74 12.52 11.97
CA ASP A 206 -16.64 11.53 12.57
C ASP A 206 -16.71 10.17 11.86
N ARG A 207 -15.77 9.90 10.95
CA ARG A 207 -15.63 8.58 10.32
C ARG A 207 -14.77 7.66 11.19
N GLY A 208 -15.16 6.40 11.23
CA GLY A 208 -14.39 5.33 11.86
C GLY A 208 -13.32 4.76 10.94
N HIS A 209 -13.04 3.45 11.07
CA HIS A 209 -12.04 2.73 10.26
C HIS A 209 -12.53 2.53 8.83
N THR A 210 -12.27 3.49 7.95
CA THR A 210 -12.77 3.50 6.56
C THR A 210 -11.71 3.95 5.56
N ALA A 211 -12.01 3.76 4.27
CA ALA A 211 -11.31 4.38 3.16
C ALA A 211 -11.93 5.74 2.81
N MET A 212 -11.18 6.56 2.09
CA MET A 212 -11.69 7.75 1.45
C MET A 212 -12.69 7.42 0.33
N ASN A 213 -13.38 8.43 -0.15
CA ASN A 213 -14.24 8.33 -1.32
C ASN A 213 -13.47 7.87 -2.56
N ARG A 214 -14.06 6.95 -3.34
CA ARG A 214 -13.43 6.34 -4.51
C ARG A 214 -13.09 7.36 -5.60
N GLU A 215 -14.03 8.27 -5.88
CA GLU A 215 -13.84 9.29 -6.91
C GLU A 215 -12.67 10.21 -6.56
N ARG A 216 -12.53 10.58 -5.27
CA ARG A 216 -11.39 11.40 -4.82
C ARG A 216 -10.06 10.64 -4.96
N MET A 217 -10.05 9.35 -4.59
CA MET A 217 -8.87 8.50 -4.77
C MET A 217 -8.47 8.39 -6.24
N MET A 218 -9.44 8.14 -7.13
CA MET A 218 -9.14 8.03 -8.56
C MET A 218 -8.75 9.39 -9.17
N GLY A 219 -9.35 10.48 -8.71
CA GLY A 219 -8.94 11.84 -9.08
C GLY A 219 -7.46 12.09 -8.77
N PHE A 220 -6.99 11.70 -7.59
CA PHE A 220 -5.58 11.80 -7.20
C PHE A 220 -4.67 10.98 -8.14
N PHE A 221 -5.02 9.73 -8.44
CA PHE A 221 -4.21 8.92 -9.36
C PHE A 221 -4.22 9.44 -10.80
N ILE A 222 -5.35 9.99 -11.28
CA ILE A 222 -5.41 10.61 -12.61
C ILE A 222 -4.52 11.86 -12.66
N GLU A 223 -4.58 12.71 -11.64
CA GLU A 223 -3.76 13.90 -11.53
C GLU A 223 -2.27 13.54 -11.62
N HIS A 224 -1.79 12.64 -10.77
CA HIS A 224 -0.37 12.38 -10.59
C HIS A 224 0.22 11.26 -11.46
N LEU A 225 -0.59 10.42 -12.09
CA LEU A 225 -0.10 9.34 -12.94
C LEU A 225 -0.49 9.48 -14.42
N VAL A 226 -1.33 10.47 -14.76
CA VAL A 226 -1.81 10.66 -16.14
C VAL A 226 -1.61 12.09 -16.63
N LEU A 227 -1.86 13.11 -15.78
CA LEU A 227 -1.88 14.51 -16.18
C LEU A 227 -0.57 15.26 -15.90
N ASP A 228 0.18 14.88 -14.88
CA ASP A 228 1.46 15.50 -14.49
C ASP A 228 2.64 15.01 -15.37
N ASN A 229 2.41 14.82 -16.67
CA ASN A 229 3.43 14.38 -17.64
C ASN A 229 4.19 15.57 -18.24
#